data_f65b166b25683d6f6c39c37892014646
#
_entry.id   f65b166b25683d6f6c39c37892014646
#
_cell.length_a   1.000
_cell.length_b   1.000
_cell.length_c   1.000
_cell.angle_alpha   90.00
_cell.angle_beta   90.00
_cell.angle_gamma   90.00
#
_symmetry.space_group_name_H-M   'P 1'
#
loop_
_entity.id
_entity.type
_entity.pdbx_description
1 polymer ?
#
loop_
_entity_poly.entity_id
_entity_poly.type
_entity_poly.pdbx_seq_one_letter_code
_entity_poly.pdbx_strand_id
1 'polypeptide(L)'
;MSTIKQSPYIIVGAGIHGLSTAYHLAQTLKACGKGTGKDIIVIDKSEIGSGASGIACGVIRNNYFQPAMRELMAHSVAVWETDPEAFSYHPVGYMQISCESMHEDVASIYNQQKAIDYKSTFIEGHRDCNNYMLNIFHDWQAQGITSVLHEESGGYANNKKSLQGLAAKAQIEGVRIISGVTVTGFSRDNHGTIKSVETDVGDIHCDYVVVAPGPWAKQMWDMLEMPDTISIKNPDTGIISQDIPMWVYWSLQEGTLGVDPKLQQTNDGKMPPVIHVDTDEPLYSDADGSLITDKMWGIYYKPDFNFGGIQGGAAPFIVDKKADSVAVDPYGPESPEFIVGNDFSTMWVSALAHCQKRFSGTMA
;
A
#
# COMPACT_ATOMS: atom_id res chain seq x y z
N MET A 1 4.14 -34.23 8.75
CA MET A 1 4.57 -32.98 9.43
C MET A 1 4.24 -33.13 10.91
N SER A 2 5.17 -32.85 11.84
CA SER A 2 4.84 -32.87 13.27
C SER A 2 3.86 -31.75 13.55
N THR A 3 2.70 -32.09 14.09
CA THR A 3 1.65 -31.11 14.42
C THR A 3 2.18 -30.17 15.50
N ILE A 4 2.31 -28.88 15.20
CA ILE A 4 2.72 -27.88 16.18
C ILE A 4 1.53 -27.69 17.12
N LYS A 5 1.75 -27.93 18.42
CA LYS A 5 0.70 -27.85 19.41
C LYS A 5 0.69 -26.55 20.23
N GLN A 6 1.84 -25.83 20.23
CA GLN A 6 1.95 -24.60 21.01
C GLN A 6 3.07 -23.69 20.50
N SER A 7 2.91 -22.40 20.71
CA SER A 7 3.93 -21.34 20.56
C SER A 7 3.54 -20.14 21.42
N PRO A 8 4.44 -19.47 22.12
CA PRO A 8 4.13 -18.26 22.87
C PRO A 8 3.45 -17.19 22.04
N TYR A 9 3.93 -16.98 20.82
CA TYR A 9 3.41 -15.96 19.90
C TYR A 9 2.93 -16.61 18.61
N ILE A 10 1.67 -16.34 18.25
CA ILE A 10 1.11 -16.74 16.95
C ILE A 10 0.77 -15.46 16.19
N ILE A 11 1.16 -15.40 14.93
CA ILE A 11 0.83 -14.32 14.01
C ILE A 11 0.01 -14.90 12.87
N VAL A 12 -1.20 -14.40 12.68
CA VAL A 12 -2.12 -14.82 11.61
C VAL A 12 -1.95 -13.90 10.42
N GLY A 13 -1.49 -14.47 9.30
CA GLY A 13 -1.25 -13.77 8.03
C GLY A 13 0.24 -13.57 7.72
N ALA A 14 0.69 -14.06 6.56
CA ALA A 14 2.04 -13.90 6.03
C ALA A 14 2.12 -12.79 4.95
N GLY A 15 1.32 -11.74 5.09
CA GLY A 15 1.44 -10.48 4.38
C GLY A 15 2.49 -9.56 5.01
N ILE A 16 2.58 -8.33 4.51
CA ILE A 16 3.58 -7.35 4.97
C ILE A 16 3.47 -7.08 6.49
N HIS A 17 2.26 -6.94 7.03
CA HIS A 17 2.07 -6.66 8.46
C HIS A 17 2.50 -7.84 9.33
N GLY A 18 2.09 -9.06 8.98
CA GLY A 18 2.45 -10.24 9.78
C GLY A 18 3.94 -10.55 9.75
N LEU A 19 4.55 -10.50 8.57
CA LEU A 19 6.00 -10.75 8.42
C LEU A 19 6.85 -9.66 9.10
N SER A 20 6.47 -8.39 8.97
CA SER A 20 7.14 -7.29 9.64
C SER A 20 7.04 -7.42 11.15
N THR A 21 5.84 -7.73 11.67
CA THR A 21 5.64 -7.99 13.10
C THR A 21 6.52 -9.14 13.57
N ALA A 22 6.54 -10.25 12.83
CA ALA A 22 7.35 -11.43 13.20
C ALA A 22 8.84 -11.09 13.28
N TYR A 23 9.37 -10.41 12.28
CA TYR A 23 10.77 -10.02 12.23
C TYR A 23 11.17 -9.09 13.37
N HIS A 24 10.44 -7.98 13.54
CA HIS A 24 10.76 -6.98 14.57
C HIS A 24 10.48 -7.50 15.99
N LEU A 25 9.44 -8.34 16.19
CA LEU A 25 9.19 -8.99 17.47
C LEU A 25 10.34 -9.94 17.83
N ALA A 26 10.84 -10.73 16.88
CA ALA A 26 11.97 -11.63 17.12
C ALA A 26 13.22 -10.85 17.58
N GLN A 27 13.54 -9.75 16.91
CA GLN A 27 14.65 -8.89 17.29
C GLN A 27 14.45 -8.26 18.68
N THR A 28 13.24 -7.75 18.95
CA THR A 28 12.90 -7.12 20.22
C THR A 28 12.98 -8.12 21.40
N LEU A 29 12.41 -9.31 21.24
CA LEU A 29 12.46 -10.36 22.24
C LEU A 29 13.91 -10.73 22.59
N LYS A 30 14.74 -10.88 21.56
CA LYS A 30 16.18 -11.20 21.70
C LYS A 30 16.92 -10.06 22.42
N ALA A 31 16.69 -8.82 22.03
CA ALA A 31 17.31 -7.64 22.63
C ALA A 31 16.92 -7.46 24.11
N CYS A 32 15.68 -7.77 24.46
CA CYS A 32 15.18 -7.68 25.83
C CYS A 32 15.47 -8.95 26.68
N GLY A 33 16.05 -10.00 26.11
CA GLY A 33 16.28 -11.27 26.80
C GLY A 33 15.01 -12.01 27.21
N LYS A 34 13.87 -11.75 26.50
CA LYS A 34 12.55 -12.32 26.82
C LYS A 34 12.13 -13.47 25.91
N GLY A 35 12.93 -13.82 24.91
CA GLY A 35 12.64 -14.86 23.95
C GLY A 35 13.47 -14.70 22.68
N THR A 36 13.10 -15.45 21.66
CA THR A 36 13.76 -15.45 20.34
C THR A 36 12.71 -15.65 19.23
N GLY A 37 13.11 -15.59 17.98
CA GLY A 37 12.23 -15.92 16.87
C GLY A 37 11.68 -17.37 16.91
N LYS A 38 12.31 -18.29 17.65
CA LYS A 38 11.81 -19.67 17.84
C LYS A 38 10.48 -19.73 18.61
N ASP A 39 10.16 -18.67 19.35
CA ASP A 39 8.94 -18.52 20.12
C ASP A 39 7.78 -17.97 19.28
N ILE A 40 8.03 -17.68 17.98
CA ILE A 40 7.08 -17.07 17.05
C ILE A 40 6.73 -18.02 15.92
N ILE A 41 5.44 -18.16 15.66
CA ILE A 41 4.90 -18.85 14.49
C ILE A 41 4.03 -17.87 13.70
N VAL A 42 4.28 -17.79 12.40
CA VAL A 42 3.38 -17.14 11.44
C VAL A 42 2.60 -18.23 10.73
N ILE A 43 1.28 -18.12 10.67
CA ILE A 43 0.41 -19.03 9.91
C ILE A 43 -0.34 -18.26 8.83
N ASP A 44 -0.47 -18.85 7.65
CA ASP A 44 -1.24 -18.30 6.54
C ASP A 44 -2.03 -19.40 5.85
N LYS A 45 -3.24 -19.09 5.42
CA LYS A 45 -4.12 -20.03 4.70
C LYS A 45 -3.56 -20.40 3.32
N SER A 46 -2.67 -19.57 2.77
CA SER A 46 -2.08 -19.74 1.44
C SER A 46 -0.57 -19.45 1.49
N GLU A 47 0.01 -18.97 0.43
CA GLU A 47 1.43 -18.68 0.31
C GLU A 47 1.78 -17.27 0.83
N ILE A 48 3.07 -17.04 1.13
CA ILE A 48 3.59 -15.72 1.51
C ILE A 48 3.18 -14.68 0.47
N GLY A 49 2.49 -13.63 0.92
CA GLY A 49 2.07 -12.53 0.06
C GLY A 49 0.98 -12.89 -0.95
N SER A 50 0.21 -13.96 -0.74
CA SER A 50 -0.91 -14.33 -1.61
C SER A 50 -2.12 -13.38 -1.52
N GLY A 51 -2.18 -12.53 -0.51
CA GLY A 51 -3.22 -11.50 -0.35
C GLY A 51 -2.84 -10.14 -0.99
N ALA A 52 -3.46 -9.07 -0.51
CA ALA A 52 -3.30 -7.70 -1.02
C ALA A 52 -1.82 -7.24 -1.11
N SER A 53 -0.96 -7.68 -0.19
CA SER A 53 0.46 -7.33 -0.21
C SER A 53 1.18 -7.83 -1.47
N GLY A 54 0.77 -8.94 -2.06
CA GLY A 54 1.39 -9.52 -3.26
C GLY A 54 0.95 -8.88 -4.57
N ILE A 55 -0.14 -8.13 -4.58
CA ILE A 55 -0.69 -7.44 -5.76
C ILE A 55 -0.53 -5.91 -5.68
N ALA A 56 -0.20 -5.38 -4.50
CA ALA A 56 -0.02 -3.94 -4.31
C ALA A 56 1.05 -3.35 -5.24
N CYS A 57 0.93 -2.07 -5.55
CA CYS A 57 1.89 -1.34 -6.37
C CYS A 57 3.30 -1.23 -5.73
N GLY A 58 3.37 -1.40 -4.41
CA GLY A 58 4.64 -1.40 -3.67
C GLY A 58 5.25 -0.01 -3.53
N VAL A 59 4.45 1.04 -3.57
CA VAL A 59 4.91 2.43 -3.36
C VAL A 59 5.24 2.66 -1.88
N ILE A 60 6.40 3.24 -1.63
CA ILE A 60 6.92 3.61 -0.31
C ILE A 60 7.14 5.12 -0.30
N ARG A 61 6.45 5.84 0.61
CA ARG A 61 6.43 7.30 0.63
C ARG A 61 6.13 7.85 2.02
N ASN A 62 6.35 9.15 2.20
CA ASN A 62 5.96 9.91 3.41
C ASN A 62 4.81 10.89 3.15
N ASN A 63 4.32 11.02 1.93
CA ASN A 63 3.26 11.96 1.54
C ASN A 63 1.91 11.54 2.12
N TYR A 64 1.59 12.05 3.32
CA TYR A 64 0.34 11.82 4.04
C TYR A 64 -0.13 13.11 4.72
N PHE A 65 -1.44 13.33 4.78
CA PHE A 65 -2.04 14.53 5.40
C PHE A 65 -1.97 14.50 6.94
N GLN A 66 -2.06 13.32 7.56
CA GLN A 66 -2.03 13.21 9.01
C GLN A 66 -0.58 13.24 9.55
N PRO A 67 -0.25 14.13 10.52
CA PRO A 67 1.09 14.23 11.11
C PRO A 67 1.61 12.90 11.68
N ALA A 68 0.78 12.18 12.43
CA ALA A 68 1.14 10.88 13.00
C ALA A 68 1.52 9.85 11.92
N MET A 69 0.83 9.87 10.78
CA MET A 69 1.16 8.99 9.65
C MET A 69 2.50 9.36 9.01
N ARG A 70 2.84 10.65 8.94
CA ARG A 70 4.14 11.08 8.41
C ARG A 70 5.31 10.62 9.28
N GLU A 71 5.20 10.76 10.59
CA GLU A 71 6.23 10.25 11.53
C GLU A 71 6.39 8.73 11.40
N LEU A 72 5.27 8.00 11.37
CA LEU A 72 5.29 6.55 11.18
C LEU A 72 5.90 6.16 9.83
N MET A 73 5.55 6.84 8.76
CA MET A 73 6.08 6.54 7.41
C MET A 73 7.54 6.95 7.26
N ALA A 74 8.00 8.04 7.88
CA ALA A 74 9.42 8.38 7.90
C ALA A 74 10.25 7.27 8.56
N HIS A 75 9.78 6.75 9.69
CA HIS A 75 10.39 5.58 10.34
C HIS A 75 10.34 4.34 9.41
N SER A 76 9.20 4.10 8.77
CA SER A 76 9.03 2.98 7.84
C SER A 76 9.99 3.06 6.63
N VAL A 77 10.12 4.23 6.00
CA VAL A 77 11.07 4.45 4.90
C VAL A 77 12.50 4.14 5.36
N ALA A 78 12.90 4.62 6.55
CA ALA A 78 14.21 4.33 7.10
C ALA A 78 14.44 2.82 7.30
N VAL A 79 13.41 2.05 7.67
CA VAL A 79 13.50 0.59 7.76
C VAL A 79 13.75 -0.04 6.39
N TRP A 80 13.04 0.40 5.34
CA TRP A 80 13.26 -0.07 3.96
C TRP A 80 14.68 0.22 3.47
N GLU A 81 15.24 1.37 3.84
CA GLU A 81 16.59 1.80 3.47
C GLU A 81 17.71 1.03 4.20
N THR A 82 17.41 0.28 5.26
CA THR A 82 18.42 -0.53 5.97
C THR A 82 18.98 -1.67 5.15
N ASP A 83 18.20 -2.23 4.22
CA ASP A 83 18.60 -3.37 3.40
C ASP A 83 17.81 -3.41 2.08
N PRO A 84 18.09 -2.46 1.17
CA PRO A 84 17.33 -2.33 -0.08
C PRO A 84 17.38 -3.57 -0.96
N GLU A 85 18.50 -4.32 -0.92
CA GLU A 85 18.66 -5.54 -1.69
C GLU A 85 17.72 -6.64 -1.20
N ALA A 86 17.72 -6.93 0.11
CA ALA A 86 16.85 -7.94 0.70
C ALA A 86 15.36 -7.59 0.52
N PHE A 87 15.03 -6.30 0.59
CA PHE A 87 13.66 -5.83 0.39
C PHE A 87 13.30 -5.55 -1.07
N SER A 88 14.21 -5.77 -2.01
CA SER A 88 14.00 -5.42 -3.43
C SER A 88 13.44 -4.01 -3.60
N TYR A 89 13.99 -3.08 -2.82
CA TYR A 89 13.56 -1.69 -2.71
C TYR A 89 14.44 -0.77 -3.56
N HIS A 90 13.79 0.14 -4.27
CA HIS A 90 14.42 1.14 -5.12
C HIS A 90 14.19 2.52 -4.52
N PRO A 91 15.21 3.12 -3.86
CA PRO A 91 15.14 4.45 -3.24
C PRO A 91 15.26 5.56 -4.31
N VAL A 92 14.25 5.71 -5.14
CA VAL A 92 14.25 6.65 -6.28
C VAL A 92 13.44 7.91 -6.02
N GLY A 93 12.82 8.00 -4.84
CA GLY A 93 11.96 9.11 -4.47
C GLY A 93 10.49 8.92 -4.89
N TYR A 94 9.70 9.89 -4.47
CA TYR A 94 8.27 9.99 -4.76
C TYR A 94 7.92 11.45 -5.08
N MET A 95 7.08 11.67 -6.07
CA MET A 95 6.65 13.01 -6.47
C MET A 95 5.13 13.13 -6.39
N GLN A 96 4.66 14.14 -5.62
CA GLN A 96 3.30 14.64 -5.65
C GLN A 96 3.26 15.88 -6.53
N ILE A 97 2.51 15.84 -7.61
CA ILE A 97 2.40 16.87 -8.64
C ILE A 97 0.93 17.29 -8.68
N SER A 98 0.64 18.56 -8.39
CA SER A 98 -0.73 18.96 -8.11
C SER A 98 -1.10 20.33 -8.67
N CYS A 99 -2.41 20.49 -8.92
CA CYS A 99 -3.02 21.75 -9.32
C CYS A 99 -3.20 22.71 -8.13
N GLU A 100 -3.68 23.93 -8.41
CA GLU A 100 -3.81 25.02 -7.43
C GLU A 100 -4.73 24.68 -6.27
N SER A 101 -5.80 23.95 -6.52
CA SER A 101 -6.75 23.57 -5.47
C SER A 101 -6.17 22.67 -4.38
N MET A 102 -5.03 22.01 -4.63
CA MET A 102 -4.31 21.19 -3.67
C MET A 102 -3.06 21.86 -3.08
N HIS A 103 -2.76 23.09 -3.50
CA HIS A 103 -1.50 23.77 -3.14
C HIS A 103 -1.29 23.87 -1.62
N GLU A 104 -2.31 24.33 -0.88
CA GLU A 104 -2.21 24.50 0.58
C GLU A 104 -1.94 23.17 1.30
N ASP A 105 -2.59 22.09 0.86
CA ASP A 105 -2.41 20.76 1.43
C ASP A 105 -1.00 20.23 1.18
N VAL A 106 -0.50 20.36 -0.03
CA VAL A 106 0.85 19.89 -0.40
C VAL A 106 1.93 20.72 0.30
N ALA A 107 1.74 22.05 0.41
CA ALA A 107 2.62 22.94 1.16
C ALA A 107 2.63 22.58 2.67
N SER A 108 1.47 22.22 3.23
CA SER A 108 1.37 21.74 4.62
C SER A 108 2.15 20.44 4.83
N ILE A 109 2.07 19.47 3.89
CA ILE A 109 2.84 18.24 3.95
C ILE A 109 4.34 18.55 3.93
N TYR A 110 4.80 19.40 3.01
CA TYR A 110 6.20 19.82 2.94
C TYR A 110 6.70 20.42 4.26
N ASN A 111 5.94 21.36 4.82
CA ASN A 111 6.32 22.01 6.09
C ASN A 111 6.43 21.00 7.25
N GLN A 112 5.57 20.00 7.28
CA GLN A 112 5.60 18.95 8.29
C GLN A 112 6.71 17.94 8.05
N GLN A 113 7.02 17.60 6.80
CA GLN A 113 8.21 16.79 6.44
C GLN A 113 9.49 17.50 6.90
N LYS A 114 9.59 18.79 6.64
CA LYS A 114 10.72 19.61 7.09
C LYS A 114 10.85 19.62 8.62
N ALA A 115 9.74 19.67 9.36
CA ALA A 115 9.75 19.67 10.82
C ALA A 115 10.27 18.34 11.43
N ILE A 116 10.24 17.25 10.70
CA ILE A 116 10.77 15.94 11.10
C ILE A 116 12.08 15.56 10.38
N ASP A 117 12.76 16.54 9.76
CA ASP A 117 13.97 16.34 8.97
C ASP A 117 13.85 15.33 7.82
N TYR A 118 12.63 15.10 7.32
CA TYR A 118 12.42 14.27 6.13
C TYR A 118 12.73 15.06 4.87
N LYS A 119 13.69 14.58 4.07
CA LYS A 119 14.21 15.32 2.93
C LYS A 119 13.23 15.37 1.77
N SER A 120 12.80 16.56 1.44
CA SER A 120 11.96 16.82 0.28
C SER A 120 12.22 18.23 -0.30
N THR A 121 11.87 18.41 -1.56
CA THR A 121 11.93 19.68 -2.29
C THR A 121 10.53 20.08 -2.70
N PHE A 122 10.14 21.33 -2.46
CA PHE A 122 8.85 21.86 -2.85
C PHE A 122 9.04 22.96 -3.88
N ILE A 123 8.41 22.83 -5.04
CA ILE A 123 8.42 23.75 -6.16
C ILE A 123 7.03 24.33 -6.33
N GLU A 124 6.94 25.66 -6.47
CA GLU A 124 5.69 26.39 -6.56
C GLU A 124 5.61 27.21 -7.86
N GLY A 125 4.41 27.32 -8.38
CA GLY A 125 4.11 28.13 -9.57
C GLY A 125 4.28 27.35 -10.87
N HIS A 126 3.32 27.60 -11.77
CA HIS A 126 3.17 26.84 -13.01
C HIS A 126 4.48 26.73 -13.84
N ARG A 127 5.17 27.86 -14.05
CA ARG A 127 6.38 27.87 -14.87
C ARG A 127 7.51 27.06 -14.24
N ASP A 128 7.70 27.19 -12.92
CA ASP A 128 8.83 26.56 -12.24
C ASP A 128 8.56 25.07 -12.04
N CYS A 129 7.32 24.66 -11.76
CA CYS A 129 6.91 23.26 -11.77
C CYS A 129 7.13 22.61 -13.14
N ASN A 130 6.68 23.27 -14.22
CA ASN A 130 6.89 22.75 -15.58
C ASN A 130 8.37 22.61 -15.93
N ASN A 131 9.20 23.62 -15.62
CA ASN A 131 10.65 23.55 -15.83
C ASN A 131 11.29 22.43 -15.01
N TYR A 132 10.88 22.26 -13.77
CA TYR A 132 11.36 21.17 -12.91
C TYR A 132 11.06 19.81 -13.51
N MET A 133 9.83 19.59 -13.94
CA MET A 133 9.41 18.34 -14.56
C MET A 133 10.10 18.07 -15.90
N LEU A 134 10.27 19.09 -16.75
CA LEU A 134 11.00 18.98 -18.02
C LEU A 134 12.50 18.65 -17.83
N ASN A 135 13.10 19.03 -16.72
CA ASN A 135 14.46 18.61 -16.39
C ASN A 135 14.56 17.10 -16.09
N ILE A 136 13.46 16.49 -15.60
CA ILE A 136 13.40 15.05 -15.29
C ILE A 136 12.90 14.27 -16.50
N PHE A 137 11.86 14.78 -17.19
CA PHE A 137 11.21 14.16 -18.34
C PHE A 137 11.02 15.19 -19.45
N HIS A 138 11.84 15.13 -20.50
CA HIS A 138 11.82 16.12 -21.60
C HIS A 138 10.48 16.16 -22.37
N ASP A 139 9.64 15.17 -22.20
CA ASP A 139 8.32 15.03 -22.81
C ASP A 139 7.16 15.25 -21.85
N TRP A 140 7.44 15.86 -20.69
CA TRP A 140 6.40 16.26 -19.73
C TRP A 140 5.47 17.30 -20.37
N GLN A 141 4.16 17.11 -20.23
CA GLN A 141 3.17 18.00 -20.85
C GLN A 141 1.90 18.23 -20.01
N ALA A 142 1.85 17.74 -18.76
CA ALA A 142 0.69 17.97 -17.90
C ALA A 142 0.41 19.47 -17.73
N GLN A 143 -0.86 19.83 -17.83
CA GLN A 143 -1.35 21.20 -17.67
C GLN A 143 -1.91 21.44 -16.26
N GLY A 144 -2.12 22.69 -15.88
CA GLY A 144 -2.75 23.08 -14.62
C GLY A 144 -1.91 22.85 -13.37
N ILE A 145 -0.67 22.40 -13.50
CA ILE A 145 0.21 22.06 -12.35
C ILE A 145 0.82 23.34 -11.78
N THR A 146 0.67 23.52 -10.46
CA THR A 146 1.21 24.66 -9.70
C THR A 146 2.05 24.26 -8.49
N SER A 147 2.09 22.97 -8.16
CA SER A 147 2.86 22.45 -7.03
C SER A 147 3.54 21.13 -7.38
N VAL A 148 4.81 20.98 -7.02
CA VAL A 148 5.54 19.71 -7.06
C VAL A 148 6.24 19.51 -5.72
N LEU A 149 5.86 18.46 -5.00
CA LEU A 149 6.58 18.00 -3.82
C LEU A 149 7.36 16.74 -4.19
N HIS A 150 8.68 16.84 -4.19
CA HIS A 150 9.59 15.73 -4.50
C HIS A 150 10.25 15.24 -3.22
N GLU A 151 9.87 14.07 -2.74
CA GLU A 151 10.53 13.35 -1.67
C GLU A 151 11.81 12.69 -2.21
N GLU A 152 12.97 12.97 -1.58
CA GLU A 152 14.26 12.39 -1.98
C GLU A 152 14.38 10.93 -1.49
N SER A 153 13.77 10.63 -0.35
CA SER A 153 13.61 9.27 0.20
C SER A 153 12.28 8.69 -0.23
N GLY A 154 12.12 7.36 -0.06
CA GLY A 154 10.96 6.66 -0.59
C GLY A 154 11.23 6.12 -2.00
N GLY A 155 10.19 5.67 -2.65
CA GLY A 155 10.28 5.03 -3.96
C GLY A 155 9.34 3.84 -4.09
N TYR A 156 9.84 2.71 -4.56
CA TYR A 156 9.02 1.51 -4.72
C TYR A 156 9.81 0.21 -4.54
N ALA A 157 9.09 -0.85 -4.24
CA ALA A 157 9.66 -2.17 -4.07
C ALA A 157 8.97 -3.20 -4.97
N ASN A 158 9.68 -4.25 -5.35
CA ASN A 158 9.04 -5.44 -5.89
C ASN A 158 8.36 -6.17 -4.73
N ASN A 159 7.04 -6.05 -4.62
CA ASN A 159 6.28 -6.52 -3.48
C ASN A 159 6.48 -8.01 -3.16
N LYS A 160 6.44 -8.91 -4.16
CA LYS A 160 6.65 -10.35 -3.92
C LYS A 160 8.05 -10.64 -3.42
N LYS A 161 9.08 -10.06 -4.05
CA LYS A 161 10.47 -10.23 -3.62
C LYS A 161 10.71 -9.62 -2.23
N SER A 162 10.12 -8.47 -1.94
CA SER A 162 10.20 -7.83 -0.62
C SER A 162 9.63 -8.71 0.48
N LEU A 163 8.46 -9.32 0.24
CA LEU A 163 7.84 -10.23 1.20
C LEU A 163 8.68 -11.49 1.41
N GLN A 164 9.26 -12.04 0.36
CA GLN A 164 10.17 -13.17 0.45
C GLN A 164 11.45 -12.81 1.21
N GLY A 165 12.04 -11.63 0.95
CA GLY A 165 13.21 -11.13 1.66
C GLY A 165 12.91 -10.91 3.15
N LEU A 166 11.78 -10.30 3.48
CA LEU A 166 11.34 -10.10 4.86
C LEU A 166 11.07 -11.43 5.58
N ALA A 167 10.44 -12.39 4.91
CA ALA A 167 10.23 -13.73 5.42
C ALA A 167 11.57 -14.45 5.70
N ALA A 168 12.53 -14.35 4.79
CA ALA A 168 13.86 -14.91 4.98
C ALA A 168 14.57 -14.27 6.19
N LYS A 169 14.48 -12.95 6.37
CA LYS A 169 15.04 -12.27 7.56
C LYS A 169 14.37 -12.77 8.85
N ALA A 170 13.04 -12.91 8.87
CA ALA A 170 12.34 -13.46 10.02
C ALA A 170 12.76 -14.92 10.33
N GLN A 171 12.93 -15.74 9.30
CA GLN A 171 13.39 -17.14 9.44
C GLN A 171 14.84 -17.23 9.95
N ILE A 172 15.73 -16.32 9.55
CA ILE A 172 17.10 -16.23 10.07
C ILE A 172 17.09 -15.95 11.58
N GLU A 173 16.16 -15.11 12.06
CA GLU A 173 15.96 -14.89 13.51
C GLU A 173 15.31 -16.08 14.23
N GLY A 174 14.87 -17.12 13.50
CA GLY A 174 14.31 -18.36 14.04
C GLY A 174 12.79 -18.48 13.95
N VAL A 175 12.10 -17.50 13.37
CA VAL A 175 10.63 -17.53 13.16
C VAL A 175 10.25 -18.69 12.24
N ARG A 176 9.16 -19.39 12.58
CA ARG A 176 8.57 -20.41 11.72
C ARG A 176 7.40 -19.84 10.95
N ILE A 177 7.41 -20.01 9.64
CA ILE A 177 6.32 -19.58 8.74
C ILE A 177 5.69 -20.85 8.16
N ILE A 178 4.38 -20.96 8.28
CA ILE A 178 3.62 -22.15 7.89
C ILE A 178 2.48 -21.71 6.97
N SER A 179 2.57 -22.12 5.72
CA SER A 179 1.56 -21.92 4.70
C SER A 179 0.54 -23.06 4.68
N GLY A 180 -0.66 -22.80 4.14
CA GLY A 180 -1.72 -23.80 3.99
C GLY A 180 -2.41 -24.16 5.32
N VAL A 181 -2.45 -23.23 6.29
CA VAL A 181 -3.14 -23.38 7.57
C VAL A 181 -4.20 -22.31 7.73
N THR A 182 -5.46 -22.71 7.73
CA THR A 182 -6.61 -21.80 7.83
C THR A 182 -7.06 -21.66 9.27
N VAL A 183 -7.14 -20.42 9.77
CA VAL A 183 -7.75 -20.13 11.08
C VAL A 183 -9.25 -20.26 10.96
N THR A 184 -9.85 -21.04 11.87
CA THR A 184 -11.28 -21.32 11.94
C THR A 184 -11.96 -20.74 13.18
N GLY A 185 -11.15 -20.31 14.19
CA GLY A 185 -11.66 -19.73 15.42
C GLY A 185 -10.59 -19.42 16.45
N PHE A 186 -11.04 -19.01 17.62
CA PHE A 186 -10.20 -18.69 18.78
C PHE A 186 -10.84 -19.26 20.05
N SER A 187 -10.14 -20.11 20.78
CA SER A 187 -10.63 -20.58 22.08
C SER A 187 -10.22 -19.63 23.20
N ARG A 188 -11.10 -19.45 24.17
CA ARG A 188 -10.92 -18.53 25.31
C ARG A 188 -11.06 -19.27 26.63
N ASP A 189 -10.41 -18.78 27.66
CA ASP A 189 -10.67 -19.22 29.03
C ASP A 189 -11.93 -18.53 29.62
N ASN A 190 -12.26 -18.88 30.84
CA ASN A 190 -13.42 -18.35 31.57
C ASN A 190 -13.34 -16.83 31.83
N HIS A 191 -12.21 -16.21 31.59
CA HIS A 191 -11.98 -14.77 31.72
C HIS A 191 -11.99 -14.04 30.37
N GLY A 192 -12.28 -14.77 29.27
CA GLY A 192 -12.28 -14.22 27.90
C GLY A 192 -10.90 -14.07 27.26
N THR A 193 -9.83 -14.53 27.91
CA THR A 193 -8.48 -14.51 27.36
C THR A 193 -8.30 -15.61 26.31
N ILE A 194 -7.79 -15.26 25.13
CA ILE A 194 -7.47 -16.23 24.07
C ILE A 194 -6.36 -17.15 24.56
N LYS A 195 -6.57 -18.47 24.42
CA LYS A 195 -5.64 -19.55 24.80
C LYS A 195 -5.14 -20.37 23.65
N SER A 196 -5.90 -20.42 22.55
CA SER A 196 -5.44 -21.08 21.34
C SER A 196 -6.06 -20.45 20.09
N VAL A 197 -5.37 -20.63 18.98
CA VAL A 197 -5.88 -20.40 17.63
C VAL A 197 -6.35 -21.74 17.10
N GLU A 198 -7.62 -21.84 16.77
CA GLU A 198 -8.24 -23.01 16.14
C GLU A 198 -7.94 -22.98 14.64
N THR A 199 -7.52 -24.11 14.08
CA THR A 199 -7.18 -24.23 12.67
C THR A 199 -7.75 -25.49 12.04
N ASP A 200 -7.78 -25.54 10.73
CA ASP A 200 -8.20 -26.72 9.95
C ASP A 200 -7.28 -27.95 10.12
N VAL A 201 -6.10 -27.77 10.73
CA VAL A 201 -5.15 -28.85 11.03
C VAL A 201 -4.98 -29.13 12.52
N GLY A 202 -5.80 -28.49 13.36
CA GLY A 202 -5.82 -28.61 14.84
C GLY A 202 -5.45 -27.32 15.55
N ASP A 203 -5.65 -27.32 16.87
CA ASP A 203 -5.48 -26.15 17.71
C ASP A 203 -4.01 -25.90 18.06
N ILE A 204 -3.62 -24.64 18.09
CA ILE A 204 -2.29 -24.20 18.48
C ILE A 204 -2.42 -23.31 19.73
N HIS A 205 -1.93 -23.78 20.88
CA HIS A 205 -1.94 -22.98 22.11
C HIS A 205 -0.97 -21.81 22.05
N CYS A 206 -1.37 -20.66 22.62
CA CYS A 206 -0.54 -19.45 22.63
C CYS A 206 -0.79 -18.59 23.88
N ASP A 207 0.20 -17.73 24.18
CA ASP A 207 0.06 -16.67 25.18
C ASP A 207 -0.43 -15.37 24.50
N TYR A 208 -0.02 -15.14 23.25
CA TYR A 208 -0.34 -13.94 22.47
C TYR A 208 -0.68 -14.31 21.02
N VAL A 209 -1.67 -13.64 20.47
CA VAL A 209 -2.00 -13.72 19.05
C VAL A 209 -1.99 -12.33 18.43
N VAL A 210 -1.36 -12.22 17.25
CA VAL A 210 -1.44 -11.04 16.39
C VAL A 210 -2.26 -11.39 15.18
N VAL A 211 -3.31 -10.62 14.92
CA VAL A 211 -4.24 -10.81 13.81
C VAL A 211 -3.87 -9.82 12.70
N ALA A 212 -3.23 -10.32 11.64
CA ALA A 212 -2.77 -9.55 10.49
C ALA A 212 -3.25 -10.13 9.14
N PRO A 213 -4.54 -10.45 8.99
CA PRO A 213 -5.09 -11.24 7.90
C PRO A 213 -5.33 -10.41 6.62
N GLY A 214 -4.96 -9.13 6.59
CA GLY A 214 -5.22 -8.23 5.48
C GLY A 214 -6.72 -8.04 5.22
N PRO A 215 -7.21 -8.21 3.97
CA PRO A 215 -8.62 -7.98 3.63
C PRO A 215 -9.61 -8.87 4.38
N TRP A 216 -9.15 -10.00 4.94
CA TRP A 216 -10.00 -10.92 5.74
C TRP A 216 -10.14 -10.50 7.21
N ALA A 217 -9.78 -9.26 7.55
CA ALA A 217 -9.87 -8.76 8.93
C ALA A 217 -11.28 -8.85 9.51
N LYS A 218 -12.33 -8.59 8.71
CA LYS A 218 -13.71 -8.73 9.17
C LYS A 218 -14.04 -10.15 9.60
N GLN A 219 -13.60 -11.16 8.86
CA GLN A 219 -13.83 -12.56 9.25
C GLN A 219 -13.19 -12.90 10.59
N MET A 220 -11.97 -12.43 10.85
CA MET A 220 -11.30 -12.61 12.14
C MET A 220 -12.02 -11.83 13.25
N TRP A 221 -12.54 -10.64 12.95
CA TRP A 221 -13.33 -9.84 13.86
C TRP A 221 -14.59 -10.54 14.31
N ASP A 222 -15.30 -11.15 13.36
CA ASP A 222 -16.51 -11.94 13.63
C ASP A 222 -16.19 -13.20 14.47
N MET A 223 -15.11 -13.91 14.17
CA MET A 223 -14.63 -15.05 14.99
C MET A 223 -14.24 -14.62 16.42
N LEU A 224 -13.85 -13.36 16.60
CA LEU A 224 -13.53 -12.77 17.91
C LEU A 224 -14.76 -12.18 18.61
N GLU A 225 -15.95 -12.29 18.01
CA GLU A 225 -17.22 -11.76 18.54
C GLU A 225 -17.11 -10.28 18.94
N MET A 226 -16.40 -9.51 18.13
CA MET A 226 -16.20 -8.07 18.36
C MET A 226 -17.37 -7.27 17.77
N PRO A 227 -17.66 -6.06 18.30
CA PRO A 227 -18.82 -5.27 17.85
C PRO A 227 -18.69 -4.77 16.42
N ASP A 228 -19.78 -4.81 15.65
CA ASP A 228 -19.87 -4.32 14.27
C ASP A 228 -19.92 -2.80 14.15
N THR A 229 -20.26 -2.12 15.23
CA THR A 229 -20.37 -0.66 15.29
C THR A 229 -19.57 -0.11 16.47
N ILE A 230 -19.16 1.14 16.35
CA ILE A 230 -18.50 1.90 17.42
C ILE A 230 -19.14 3.26 17.62
N SER A 231 -18.89 3.86 18.78
CA SER A 231 -19.20 5.27 19.03
C SER A 231 -17.93 6.10 18.90
N ILE A 232 -17.99 7.16 18.09
CA ILE A 232 -16.86 8.06 17.85
C ILE A 232 -17.17 9.43 18.45
N LYS A 233 -16.29 9.91 19.33
CA LYS A 233 -16.36 11.28 19.85
C LYS A 233 -15.49 12.18 18.96
N ASN A 234 -16.11 13.21 18.38
CA ASN A 234 -15.37 14.26 17.70
C ASN A 234 -14.54 15.05 18.73
N PRO A 235 -13.21 15.15 18.58
CA PRO A 235 -12.36 15.81 19.56
C PRO A 235 -12.61 17.32 19.68
N ASP A 236 -13.01 17.98 18.58
CA ASP A 236 -13.17 19.42 18.52
C ASP A 236 -14.53 19.89 19.03
N THR A 237 -15.59 19.15 18.67
CA THR A 237 -16.97 19.52 19.02
C THR A 237 -17.50 18.78 20.25
N GLY A 238 -16.86 17.68 20.65
CA GLY A 238 -17.31 16.80 21.74
C GLY A 238 -18.56 15.96 21.38
N ILE A 239 -19.10 16.10 20.18
CA ILE A 239 -20.27 15.34 19.72
C ILE A 239 -19.92 13.87 19.57
N ILE A 240 -20.79 12.99 20.08
CA ILE A 240 -20.66 11.54 19.96
C ILE A 240 -21.59 11.08 18.85
N SER A 241 -21.01 10.50 17.80
CA SER A 241 -21.74 9.75 16.78
C SER A 241 -21.81 8.29 17.21
N GLN A 242 -23.02 7.74 17.30
CA GLN A 242 -23.25 6.34 17.69
C GLN A 242 -23.49 5.46 16.48
N ASP A 243 -23.31 4.14 16.66
CA ASP A 243 -23.60 3.11 15.67
C ASP A 243 -22.87 3.32 14.33
N ILE A 244 -21.64 3.84 14.41
CA ILE A 244 -20.79 3.99 13.22
C ILE A 244 -20.29 2.60 12.81
N PRO A 245 -20.51 2.16 11.56
CA PRO A 245 -20.01 0.90 11.08
C PRO A 245 -18.49 0.80 11.22
N MET A 246 -18.00 -0.31 11.78
CA MET A 246 -16.55 -0.54 11.96
C MET A 246 -15.83 -0.79 10.65
N TRP A 247 -16.54 -1.28 9.64
CA TRP A 247 -15.92 -1.79 8.44
C TRP A 247 -16.22 -0.94 7.22
N VAL A 248 -15.13 -0.55 6.57
CA VAL A 248 -15.12 0.08 5.25
C VAL A 248 -14.08 -0.66 4.42
N TYR A 249 -14.43 -1.11 3.23
CA TYR A 249 -13.47 -1.64 2.27
C TYR A 249 -13.07 -0.55 1.27
N TRP A 250 -11.78 -0.42 1.13
CA TRP A 250 -11.19 0.37 0.04
C TRP A 250 -10.65 -0.60 -1.01
N SER A 251 -11.15 -0.48 -2.22
CA SER A 251 -10.60 -1.15 -3.39
C SER A 251 -9.92 -0.10 -4.27
N LEU A 252 -8.62 -0.25 -4.48
CA LEU A 252 -7.87 0.52 -5.45
C LEU A 252 -7.74 -0.32 -6.71
N GLN A 253 -8.20 0.20 -7.85
CA GLN A 253 -7.92 -0.44 -9.13
C GLN A 253 -6.51 -0.04 -9.57
N GLU A 254 -5.70 -1.04 -9.89
CA GLU A 254 -4.37 -0.89 -10.43
C GLU A 254 -4.26 -1.65 -11.75
N GLY A 255 -3.55 -1.06 -12.70
CA GLY A 255 -3.28 -1.66 -13.99
C GLY A 255 -1.79 -1.71 -14.29
N THR A 256 -1.46 -2.51 -15.29
CA THR A 256 -0.13 -2.56 -15.88
C THR A 256 -0.22 -2.26 -17.38
N LEU A 257 0.71 -1.45 -17.86
CA LEU A 257 0.84 -1.13 -19.28
C LEU A 257 2.22 -1.59 -19.76
N GLY A 258 2.24 -2.52 -20.73
CA GLY A 258 3.46 -2.95 -21.38
C GLY A 258 4.01 -1.85 -22.28
N VAL A 259 5.18 -1.31 -21.93
CA VAL A 259 5.87 -0.28 -22.71
C VAL A 259 7.35 -0.61 -22.85
N ASP A 260 7.98 -0.04 -23.88
CA ASP A 260 9.44 -0.17 -24.05
C ASP A 260 10.16 0.30 -22.76
N PRO A 261 11.11 -0.47 -22.23
CA PRO A 261 11.88 -0.09 -21.05
C PRO A 261 12.51 1.30 -21.10
N LYS A 262 12.82 1.82 -22.29
CA LYS A 262 13.32 3.18 -22.46
C LYS A 262 12.31 4.26 -22.08
N LEU A 263 11.03 3.97 -22.17
CA LEU A 263 9.95 4.88 -21.76
C LEU A 263 9.82 4.97 -20.24
N GLN A 264 10.55 4.13 -19.50
CA GLN A 264 10.56 4.10 -18.04
C GLN A 264 11.78 4.82 -17.44
N GLN A 265 12.45 5.67 -18.19
CA GLN A 265 13.66 6.35 -17.76
C GLN A 265 13.47 7.88 -17.73
N THR A 266 14.22 8.50 -16.83
CA THR A 266 14.41 9.95 -16.80
C THR A 266 15.31 10.40 -17.96
N ASN A 267 15.47 11.70 -18.16
CA ASN A 267 16.31 12.28 -19.22
C ASN A 267 17.77 11.79 -19.18
N ASP A 268 18.29 11.49 -17.99
CA ASP A 268 19.65 10.99 -17.79
C ASP A 268 19.76 9.45 -17.75
N GLY A 269 18.68 8.76 -18.15
CA GLY A 269 18.65 7.31 -18.27
C GLY A 269 18.50 6.55 -16.95
N LYS A 270 18.19 7.25 -15.86
CA LYS A 270 17.97 6.62 -14.54
C LYS A 270 16.54 6.13 -14.39
N MET A 271 16.37 5.28 -13.40
CA MET A 271 15.06 4.84 -12.93
C MET A 271 14.28 6.04 -12.36
N PRO A 272 13.04 6.27 -12.76
CA PRO A 272 12.28 7.44 -12.32
C PRO A 272 11.78 7.28 -10.88
N PRO A 273 11.49 8.40 -10.19
CA PRO A 273 10.70 8.37 -8.97
C PRO A 273 9.28 7.85 -9.24
N VAL A 274 8.56 7.52 -8.19
CA VAL A 274 7.11 7.32 -8.30
C VAL A 274 6.48 8.65 -8.66
N ILE A 275 5.64 8.66 -9.68
CA ILE A 275 4.90 9.85 -10.13
C ILE A 275 3.45 9.74 -9.65
N HIS A 276 3.00 10.77 -8.96
CA HIS A 276 1.60 10.95 -8.58
C HIS A 276 1.14 12.33 -9.07
N VAL A 277 0.09 12.36 -9.85
CA VAL A 277 -0.48 13.59 -10.39
C VAL A 277 -1.93 13.71 -9.96
N ASP A 278 -2.29 14.84 -9.37
CA ASP A 278 -3.68 15.24 -9.12
C ASP A 278 -3.94 16.59 -9.80
N THR A 279 -4.97 16.65 -10.65
CA THR A 279 -5.31 17.84 -11.41
C THR A 279 -6.82 17.97 -11.62
N ASP A 280 -7.27 19.20 -11.83
CA ASP A 280 -8.65 19.57 -12.18
C ASP A 280 -8.78 19.95 -13.68
N GLU A 281 -7.74 19.77 -14.46
CA GLU A 281 -7.80 19.94 -15.90
C GLU A 281 -8.68 18.84 -16.54
N PRO A 282 -9.51 19.17 -17.55
CA PRO A 282 -10.31 18.17 -18.23
C PRO A 282 -9.46 17.07 -18.84
N LEU A 283 -9.86 15.81 -18.61
CA LEU A 283 -9.21 14.65 -19.19
C LEU A 283 -9.99 14.16 -20.42
N TYR A 284 -9.29 14.03 -21.52
CA TYR A 284 -9.82 13.51 -22.77
C TYR A 284 -9.19 12.16 -23.12
N SER A 285 -9.97 11.32 -23.78
CA SER A 285 -9.53 10.01 -24.27
C SER A 285 -8.40 10.15 -25.29
N ASP A 286 -7.30 9.45 -25.06
CA ASP A 286 -6.16 9.40 -25.99
C ASP A 286 -6.51 8.64 -27.29
N ALA A 287 -7.55 7.81 -27.27
CA ALA A 287 -7.98 7.02 -28.44
C ALA A 287 -8.85 7.81 -29.42
N ASP A 288 -9.80 8.62 -28.94
CA ASP A 288 -10.82 9.25 -29.79
C ASP A 288 -11.10 10.74 -29.45
N GLY A 289 -10.43 11.29 -28.43
CA GLY A 289 -10.58 12.68 -28.01
C GLY A 289 -11.90 12.99 -27.28
N SER A 290 -12.69 12.00 -26.91
CA SER A 290 -13.90 12.21 -26.12
C SER A 290 -13.58 12.63 -24.70
N LEU A 291 -14.43 13.45 -24.08
CA LEU A 291 -14.28 13.87 -22.69
C LEU A 291 -14.51 12.67 -21.74
N ILE A 292 -13.52 12.35 -20.92
CA ILE A 292 -13.61 11.34 -19.86
C ILE A 292 -14.15 11.99 -18.58
N THR A 293 -13.54 13.08 -18.13
CA THR A 293 -14.00 13.82 -16.95
C THR A 293 -13.56 15.29 -17.01
N ASP A 294 -14.42 16.17 -16.49
CA ASP A 294 -14.12 17.59 -16.22
C ASP A 294 -14.01 17.91 -14.72
N LYS A 295 -13.91 16.86 -13.91
CA LYS A 295 -13.71 16.93 -12.46
C LYS A 295 -12.28 16.59 -12.09
N MET A 296 -11.91 16.90 -10.85
CA MET A 296 -10.60 16.49 -10.31
C MET A 296 -10.39 14.98 -10.47
N TRP A 297 -9.21 14.65 -10.96
CA TRP A 297 -8.76 13.27 -11.13
C TRP A 297 -7.29 13.15 -10.75
N GLY A 298 -6.86 11.92 -10.45
CA GLY A 298 -5.46 11.64 -10.12
C GLY A 298 -5.02 10.31 -10.67
N ILE A 299 -3.73 10.21 -10.93
CA ILE A 299 -3.05 8.96 -11.26
C ILE A 299 -1.75 8.84 -10.50
N TYR A 300 -1.31 7.61 -10.30
CA TYR A 300 0.08 7.34 -9.95
C TYR A 300 0.62 6.23 -10.83
N TYR A 301 1.92 6.24 -11.05
CA TYR A 301 2.60 5.23 -11.84
C TYR A 301 4.08 5.13 -11.51
N LYS A 302 4.64 3.97 -11.77
CA LYS A 302 6.04 3.61 -11.60
C LYS A 302 6.40 2.44 -12.53
N PRO A 303 7.69 2.14 -12.76
CA PRO A 303 8.09 0.92 -13.45
C PRO A 303 7.53 -0.35 -12.80
N ASP A 304 7.11 -1.30 -13.64
CA ASP A 304 6.69 -2.63 -13.20
C ASP A 304 7.74 -3.69 -13.51
N PHE A 305 8.14 -4.44 -12.50
CA PHE A 305 9.17 -5.46 -12.61
C PHE A 305 8.63 -6.87 -12.89
N ASN A 306 7.32 -7.08 -12.73
CA ASN A 306 6.72 -8.41 -12.89
C ASN A 306 6.35 -8.68 -14.35
N PHE A 307 5.80 -7.68 -15.03
CA PHE A 307 5.27 -7.82 -16.39
C PHE A 307 6.10 -7.06 -17.43
N GLY A 308 6.98 -6.17 -16.98
CA GLY A 308 7.69 -5.22 -17.82
C GLY A 308 6.75 -4.11 -18.31
N GLY A 309 7.11 -2.86 -18.06
CA GLY A 309 6.29 -1.72 -18.39
C GLY A 309 6.09 -0.81 -17.17
N ILE A 310 4.92 -0.23 -17.05
CA ILE A 310 4.53 0.60 -15.91
C ILE A 310 3.32 0.01 -15.20
N GLN A 311 3.26 0.25 -13.89
CA GLN A 311 2.14 -0.11 -13.03
C GLN A 311 1.66 1.14 -12.31
N GLY A 312 0.35 1.25 -12.12
CA GLY A 312 -0.23 2.34 -11.35
C GLY A 312 -1.73 2.26 -11.25
N GLY A 313 -2.31 3.30 -10.72
CA GLY A 313 -3.74 3.42 -10.49
C GLY A 313 -4.27 4.80 -10.81
N ALA A 314 -5.59 4.94 -10.79
CA ALA A 314 -6.30 6.18 -11.02
C ALA A 314 -7.44 6.37 -10.02
N ALA A 315 -7.81 7.61 -9.77
CA ALA A 315 -8.96 8.02 -8.97
C ALA A 315 -9.74 9.13 -9.68
N PRO A 316 -11.06 9.27 -9.47
CA PRO A 316 -11.87 8.47 -8.56
C PRO A 316 -12.51 7.24 -9.25
N PHE A 317 -12.39 6.08 -8.61
CA PHE A 317 -13.21 4.91 -8.92
C PHE A 317 -13.85 4.45 -7.61
N ILE A 318 -15.16 4.55 -7.51
CA ILE A 318 -15.91 4.21 -6.30
C ILE A 318 -16.79 3.01 -6.63
N VAL A 319 -16.62 1.93 -5.85
CA VAL A 319 -17.56 0.82 -5.80
C VAL A 319 -18.44 1.04 -4.58
N ASP A 320 -19.67 1.51 -4.79
CA ASP A 320 -20.63 1.77 -3.70
C ASP A 320 -21.34 0.46 -3.33
N LYS A 321 -20.67 -0.37 -2.53
CA LYS A 321 -21.22 -1.62 -2.00
C LYS A 321 -21.04 -1.69 -0.49
N LYS A 322 -22.01 -2.33 0.17
CA LYS A 322 -21.88 -2.64 1.60
C LYS A 322 -20.74 -3.66 1.81
N ALA A 323 -19.97 -3.48 2.87
CA ALA A 323 -18.85 -4.36 3.23
C ALA A 323 -19.25 -5.85 3.25
N ASP A 324 -20.44 -6.16 3.76
CA ASP A 324 -20.95 -7.54 3.84
C ASP A 324 -21.30 -8.17 2.48
N SER A 325 -21.45 -7.36 1.44
CA SER A 325 -21.75 -7.81 0.08
C SER A 325 -20.52 -7.94 -0.81
N VAL A 326 -19.33 -7.59 -0.31
CA VAL A 326 -18.07 -7.68 -1.05
C VAL A 326 -17.42 -9.03 -0.79
N ALA A 327 -17.22 -9.81 -1.85
CA ALA A 327 -16.41 -11.02 -1.76
C ALA A 327 -14.94 -10.63 -1.63
N VAL A 328 -14.37 -10.86 -0.45
CA VAL A 328 -12.96 -10.51 -0.16
C VAL A 328 -12.05 -11.65 -0.61
N ASP A 329 -11.91 -11.80 -1.90
CA ASP A 329 -10.90 -12.67 -2.51
C ASP A 329 -10.20 -11.90 -3.64
N PRO A 330 -9.02 -11.30 -3.38
CA PRO A 330 -8.31 -10.50 -4.37
C PRO A 330 -7.86 -11.29 -5.60
N TYR A 331 -7.94 -12.61 -5.54
CA TYR A 331 -7.63 -13.51 -6.67
C TYR A 331 -8.85 -14.27 -7.18
N GLY A 332 -10.00 -14.07 -6.54
CA GLY A 332 -11.22 -14.83 -6.86
C GLY A 332 -11.89 -14.30 -8.13
N PRO A 333 -12.22 -15.19 -9.09
CA PRO A 333 -12.95 -14.81 -10.30
C PRO A 333 -14.39 -14.33 -10.00
N GLU A 334 -14.83 -14.47 -8.77
CA GLU A 334 -16.21 -14.20 -8.34
C GLU A 334 -16.39 -12.76 -7.82
N SER A 335 -15.31 -11.97 -7.72
CA SER A 335 -15.37 -10.59 -7.23
C SER A 335 -15.14 -9.62 -8.38
N PRO A 336 -16.19 -9.24 -9.15
CA PRO A 336 -16.04 -8.34 -10.30
C PRO A 336 -15.51 -6.95 -9.92
N GLU A 337 -15.60 -6.57 -8.64
CA GLU A 337 -15.07 -5.33 -8.09
C GLU A 337 -13.53 -5.27 -8.16
N PHE A 338 -12.86 -6.41 -8.23
CA PHE A 338 -11.41 -6.50 -8.34
C PHE A 338 -10.91 -6.70 -9.78
N ILE A 339 -11.82 -6.79 -10.74
CA ILE A 339 -11.47 -6.87 -12.16
C ILE A 339 -11.36 -5.46 -12.72
N VAL A 340 -10.19 -5.14 -13.26
CA VAL A 340 -9.95 -3.86 -13.93
C VAL A 340 -10.79 -3.79 -15.22
N GLY A 341 -11.72 -2.84 -15.27
CA GLY A 341 -12.60 -2.62 -16.42
C GLY A 341 -11.99 -1.74 -17.50
N ASN A 342 -12.65 -1.70 -18.66
CA ASN A 342 -12.24 -0.85 -19.79
C ASN A 342 -12.27 0.64 -19.43
N ASP A 343 -13.21 1.08 -18.62
CA ASP A 343 -13.32 2.48 -18.19
C ASP A 343 -12.07 2.92 -17.39
N PHE A 344 -11.60 2.06 -16.49
CA PHE A 344 -10.34 2.30 -15.79
C PHE A 344 -9.16 2.37 -16.77
N SER A 345 -9.06 1.40 -17.68
CA SER A 345 -7.96 1.33 -18.65
C SER A 345 -7.93 2.57 -19.53
N THR A 346 -9.09 3.00 -20.05
CA THR A 346 -9.23 4.21 -20.86
C THR A 346 -8.80 5.45 -20.08
N MET A 347 -9.28 5.62 -18.86
CA MET A 347 -8.93 6.76 -18.02
C MET A 347 -7.43 6.78 -17.69
N TRP A 348 -6.89 5.67 -17.20
CA TRP A 348 -5.51 5.62 -16.73
C TRP A 348 -4.50 5.83 -17.86
N VAL A 349 -4.70 5.20 -19.01
CA VAL A 349 -3.80 5.37 -20.17
C VAL A 349 -3.92 6.78 -20.76
N SER A 350 -5.13 7.34 -20.85
CA SER A 350 -5.32 8.72 -21.29
C SER A 350 -4.68 9.72 -20.33
N ALA A 351 -4.74 9.46 -19.01
CA ALA A 351 -4.07 10.29 -18.01
C ALA A 351 -2.54 10.19 -18.09
N LEU A 352 -1.99 9.01 -18.39
CA LEU A 352 -0.56 8.87 -18.68
C LEU A 352 -0.15 9.70 -19.91
N ALA A 353 -0.92 9.62 -20.99
CA ALA A 353 -0.72 10.41 -22.20
C ALA A 353 -0.85 11.92 -21.92
N HIS A 354 -1.81 12.32 -21.07
CA HIS A 354 -1.94 13.73 -20.64
C HIS A 354 -0.69 14.23 -19.92
N CYS A 355 -0.05 13.39 -19.09
CA CYS A 355 1.13 13.77 -18.33
C CYS A 355 2.43 13.75 -19.15
N GLN A 356 2.62 12.70 -19.99
CA GLN A 356 3.86 12.50 -20.74
C GLN A 356 3.56 12.05 -22.17
N LYS A 357 4.09 12.79 -23.13
CA LYS A 357 3.88 12.54 -24.57
C LYS A 357 4.28 11.14 -25.01
N ARG A 358 5.26 10.53 -24.35
CA ARG A 358 5.75 9.17 -24.67
C ARG A 358 4.69 8.08 -24.56
N PHE A 359 3.62 8.34 -23.82
CA PHE A 359 2.51 7.39 -23.63
C PHE A 359 1.34 7.63 -24.58
N SER A 360 1.38 8.69 -25.42
CA SER A 360 0.32 8.95 -26.38
C SER A 360 0.24 7.84 -27.43
N GLY A 361 -0.99 7.46 -27.81
CA GLY A 361 -1.25 6.40 -28.81
C GLY A 361 -1.06 4.98 -28.27
N THR A 362 -0.88 4.77 -26.98
CA THR A 362 -0.68 3.42 -26.42
C THR A 362 -1.97 2.60 -26.33
N MET A 363 -3.15 3.24 -26.49
CA MET A 363 -4.46 2.55 -26.61
C MET A 363 -4.92 2.30 -28.03
N ALA A 364 -4.17 2.72 -29.05
CA ALA A 364 -4.55 2.57 -30.44
C ALA A 364 -4.30 1.15 -31.00
#